data_fc7acd6a0f25cf41aa0e2086365c7028
#
_entry.id   fc7acd6a0f25cf41aa0e2086365c7028
#
_cell.length_a   1.000
_cell.length_b   1.000
_cell.length_c   1.000
_cell.angle_alpha   90.00
_cell.angle_beta   90.00
_cell.angle_gamma   90.00
#
_symmetry.space_group_name_H-M   'P 1'
#
loop_
_entity.id
_entity.type
_entity.pdbx_description
1 polymer ?
#
loop_
_entity_poly.entity_id
_entity_poly.type
_entity_poly.pdbx_seq_one_letter_code
_entity_poly.pdbx_strand_id
1 'polypeptide(L)'
;AERFDVSRTSLREAIIALELQGVVEVRGGSGIYVCEAPAGVARLPATQEPGAGPFELLRARCLIESEIAALAATTRNDADLDRIFEALTTMREQMMNKAANEAADRAFHLYIAQSTGNSVLLGTVSAMWDQAQGPIWEKIEQHFHTQELRQASQEDHQRIFSALVARDADGARLAMRGHLE
;
A
#
# COMPACT_ATOMS: atom_id res chain seq x y z
N ALA A 1 -5.19 5.63 24.07
CA ALA A 1 -4.18 4.59 24.05
C ALA A 1 -4.03 3.96 25.43
N GLU A 2 -3.50 4.67 26.41
CA GLU A 2 -3.27 4.13 27.77
C GLU A 2 -4.51 3.53 28.41
N ARG A 3 -5.68 4.20 28.28
CA ARG A 3 -6.94 3.71 28.89
C ARG A 3 -7.45 2.41 28.28
N PHE A 4 -7.07 2.07 27.05
CA PHE A 4 -7.52 0.88 26.31
C PHE A 4 -6.39 -0.14 26.11
N ASP A 5 -5.22 0.12 26.68
CA ASP A 5 -4.01 -0.69 26.55
C ASP A 5 -3.66 -1.04 25.10
N VAL A 6 -3.80 -0.04 24.21
CA VAL A 6 -3.49 -0.16 22.78
C VAL A 6 -2.45 0.87 22.37
N SER A 7 -1.74 0.59 21.27
CA SER A 7 -0.76 1.53 20.72
C SER A 7 -1.44 2.83 20.24
N ARG A 8 -0.68 3.93 20.20
CA ARG A 8 -1.19 5.19 19.63
C ARG A 8 -1.54 5.03 18.15
N THR A 9 -0.81 4.17 17.44
CA THR A 9 -1.06 3.83 16.04
C THR A 9 -2.40 3.10 15.90
N SER A 10 -2.64 2.04 16.68
CA SER A 10 -3.92 1.30 16.65
C SER A 10 -5.12 2.19 17.00
N LEU A 11 -4.94 3.11 17.96
CA LEU A 11 -5.99 4.07 18.29
C LEU A 11 -6.28 5.02 17.12
N ARG A 12 -5.23 5.53 16.44
CA ARG A 12 -5.39 6.39 15.26
C ARG A 12 -6.08 5.66 14.11
N GLU A 13 -5.70 4.41 13.85
CA GLU A 13 -6.34 3.54 12.87
C GLU A 13 -7.83 3.35 13.16
N ALA A 14 -8.19 3.07 14.40
CA ALA A 14 -9.58 2.94 14.82
C ALA A 14 -10.38 4.24 14.62
N ILE A 15 -9.78 5.39 14.90
CA ILE A 15 -10.42 6.70 14.70
C ILE A 15 -10.66 6.96 13.22
N ILE A 16 -9.69 6.69 12.35
CA ILE A 16 -9.83 6.80 10.90
C ILE A 16 -10.95 5.89 10.39
N ALA A 17 -11.00 4.64 10.85
CA ALA A 17 -12.07 3.71 10.49
C ALA A 17 -13.46 4.21 10.92
N LEU A 18 -13.58 4.79 12.10
CA LEU A 18 -14.84 5.38 12.60
C LEU A 18 -15.22 6.65 11.84
N GLU A 19 -14.25 7.49 11.45
CA GLU A 19 -14.48 8.67 10.63
C GLU A 19 -14.95 8.28 9.22
N LEU A 20 -14.34 7.26 8.62
CA LEU A 20 -14.76 6.72 7.33
C LEU A 20 -16.19 6.15 7.34
N GLN A 21 -16.62 5.62 8.50
CA GLN A 21 -17.99 5.14 8.71
C GLN A 21 -18.97 6.27 9.04
N GLY A 22 -18.51 7.52 9.16
CA GLY A 22 -19.33 8.66 9.56
C GLY A 22 -19.79 8.61 11.02
N VAL A 23 -19.16 7.79 11.85
CA VAL A 23 -19.47 7.66 13.29
C VAL A 23 -18.83 8.80 14.07
N VAL A 24 -17.66 9.25 13.63
CA VAL A 24 -16.94 10.39 14.22
C VAL A 24 -16.48 11.37 13.12
N GLU A 25 -16.26 12.62 13.52
CA GLU A 25 -15.62 13.66 12.72
C GLU A 25 -14.34 14.13 13.43
N VAL A 26 -13.21 14.11 12.74
CA VAL A 26 -11.93 14.61 13.26
C VAL A 26 -11.76 16.06 12.83
N ARG A 27 -11.75 16.98 13.79
CA ARG A 27 -11.50 18.41 13.54
C ARG A 27 -10.07 18.75 13.99
N GLY A 28 -9.20 19.04 13.03
CA GLY A 28 -7.79 19.36 13.28
C GLY A 28 -7.63 20.42 14.36
N GLY A 29 -6.83 20.11 15.40
CA GLY A 29 -6.61 21.01 16.54
C GLY A 29 -7.77 21.15 17.54
N SER A 30 -8.96 20.60 17.25
CA SER A 30 -10.17 20.75 18.08
C SER A 30 -10.62 19.46 18.76
N GLY A 31 -10.38 18.29 18.15
CA GLY A 31 -10.72 17.00 18.75
C GLY A 31 -11.50 16.07 17.83
N ILE A 32 -12.07 15.01 18.43
CA ILE A 32 -12.87 13.99 17.77
C ILE A 32 -14.30 14.09 18.28
N TYR A 33 -15.24 14.25 17.40
CA TYR A 33 -16.64 14.44 17.69
C TYR A 33 -17.44 13.25 17.20
N VAL A 34 -18.34 12.73 18.04
CA VAL A 34 -19.29 11.68 17.62
C VAL A 34 -20.38 12.34 16.79
N CYS A 35 -20.57 11.85 15.57
CA CYS A 35 -21.66 12.29 14.70
C CYS A 35 -22.99 11.67 15.16
N GLU A 36 -24.07 12.46 15.14
CA GLU A 36 -25.42 11.88 15.23
C GLU A 36 -25.64 11.00 14.01
N ALA A 37 -25.99 9.73 14.24
CA ALA A 37 -26.21 8.79 13.15
C ALA A 37 -27.31 9.31 12.23
N PRO A 38 -27.06 9.52 10.92
CA PRO A 38 -28.15 9.85 9.99
C PRO A 38 -29.17 8.70 10.05
N ALA A 39 -30.42 9.01 10.25
CA ALA A 39 -31.49 8.04 10.15
C ALA A 39 -31.49 7.47 8.72
N GLY A 40 -30.98 6.26 8.53
CA GLY A 40 -30.92 5.61 7.22
C GLY A 40 -29.57 5.05 6.77
N VAL A 41 -28.50 5.18 7.55
CA VAL A 41 -27.28 4.42 7.26
C VAL A 41 -27.56 2.96 7.60
N ALA A 42 -27.84 2.17 6.55
CA ALA A 42 -27.89 0.72 6.67
C ALA A 42 -26.58 0.29 7.34
N ARG A 43 -26.67 -0.26 8.55
CA ARG A 43 -25.57 -1.03 9.12
C ARG A 43 -25.16 -2.00 8.04
N LEU A 44 -23.92 -1.90 7.55
CA LEU A 44 -23.36 -2.97 6.73
C LEU A 44 -23.65 -4.29 7.46
N PRO A 45 -24.24 -5.27 6.78
CA PRO A 45 -24.58 -6.51 7.45
C PRO A 45 -23.33 -7.08 8.07
N ALA A 46 -23.38 -7.39 9.36
CA ALA A 46 -22.29 -7.92 10.17
C ALA A 46 -21.86 -9.36 9.73
N THR A 47 -22.18 -9.75 8.51
CA THR A 47 -21.98 -11.08 7.93
C THR A 47 -20.77 -11.18 6.99
N GLN A 48 -20.07 -10.08 6.71
CA GLN A 48 -18.73 -10.17 6.13
C GLN A 48 -17.76 -9.98 7.29
N GLU A 49 -16.95 -11.00 7.57
CA GLU A 49 -15.79 -10.81 8.42
C GLU A 49 -15.02 -9.62 7.88
N PRO A 50 -14.75 -8.61 8.70
CA PRO A 50 -13.95 -7.48 8.23
C PRO A 50 -12.60 -8.07 7.79
N GLY A 51 -12.32 -8.00 6.48
CA GLY A 51 -11.01 -8.38 5.96
C GLY A 51 -9.90 -7.62 6.70
N ALA A 52 -8.67 -7.98 6.47
CA ALA A 52 -7.52 -7.30 7.06
C ALA A 52 -7.65 -5.79 6.91
N GLY A 53 -7.43 -5.06 8.00
CA GLY A 53 -7.44 -3.60 7.97
C GLY A 53 -6.34 -3.06 7.04
N PRO A 54 -6.53 -1.89 6.41
CA PRO A 54 -5.57 -1.34 5.45
C PRO A 54 -4.14 -1.25 6.00
N PHE A 55 -3.98 -0.81 7.23
CA PHE A 55 -2.66 -0.69 7.87
C PHE A 55 -2.07 -2.05 8.26
N GLU A 56 -2.90 -3.03 8.58
CA GLU A 56 -2.47 -4.40 8.80
C GLU A 56 -1.93 -5.00 7.51
N LEU A 57 -2.64 -4.79 6.40
CA LEU A 57 -2.21 -5.22 5.07
C LEU A 57 -0.93 -4.52 4.62
N LEU A 58 -0.80 -3.20 4.82
CA LEU A 58 0.42 -2.45 4.51
C LEU A 58 1.62 -2.96 5.32
N ARG A 59 1.45 -3.27 6.61
CA ARG A 59 2.51 -3.86 7.43
C ARG A 59 2.94 -5.25 6.94
N ALA A 60 1.98 -6.07 6.51
CA ALA A 60 2.27 -7.38 5.92
C ALA A 60 3.01 -7.22 4.58
N ARG A 61 2.58 -6.31 3.73
CA ARG A 61 3.25 -5.97 2.47
C ARG A 61 4.67 -5.48 2.72
N CYS A 62 4.87 -4.53 3.63
CA CYS A 62 6.18 -4.01 3.99
C CYS A 62 7.15 -5.13 4.40
N LEU A 63 6.72 -6.06 5.25
CA LEU A 63 7.55 -7.18 5.69
C LEU A 63 7.88 -8.15 4.55
N ILE A 64 6.88 -8.53 3.76
CA ILE A 64 7.00 -9.58 2.74
C ILE A 64 7.67 -9.04 1.48
N GLU A 65 7.21 -7.91 0.96
CA GLU A 65 7.72 -7.35 -0.30
C GLU A 65 9.14 -6.81 -0.17
N SER A 66 9.57 -6.36 1.02
CA SER A 66 10.97 -5.99 1.26
C SER A 66 11.92 -7.18 1.11
N GLU A 67 11.59 -8.34 1.66
CA GLU A 67 12.41 -9.55 1.51
C GLU A 67 12.35 -10.10 0.08
N ILE A 68 11.20 -9.99 -0.58
CA ILE A 68 11.05 -10.34 -2.00
C ILE A 68 11.94 -9.46 -2.88
N ALA A 69 11.99 -8.14 -2.63
CA ALA A 69 12.85 -7.22 -3.38
C ALA A 69 14.33 -7.57 -3.22
N ALA A 70 14.76 -7.92 -2.01
CA ALA A 70 16.13 -8.39 -1.76
C ALA A 70 16.47 -9.68 -2.53
N LEU A 71 15.56 -10.65 -2.53
CA LEU A 71 15.72 -11.89 -3.28
C LEU A 71 15.75 -11.60 -4.80
N ALA A 72 14.82 -10.77 -5.28
CA ALA A 72 14.72 -10.36 -6.68
C ALA A 72 16.02 -9.70 -7.19
N ALA A 73 16.66 -8.87 -6.38
CA ALA A 73 17.94 -8.25 -6.73
C ALA A 73 19.02 -9.29 -7.08
N THR A 74 19.00 -10.47 -6.45
CA THR A 74 19.98 -11.54 -6.71
C THR A 74 19.57 -12.49 -7.83
N THR A 75 18.26 -12.72 -8.01
CA THR A 75 17.72 -13.74 -8.92
C THR A 75 17.30 -13.21 -10.30
N ARG A 76 16.96 -11.92 -10.38
CA ARG A 76 16.43 -11.30 -11.60
C ARG A 76 17.38 -11.48 -12.81
N ASN A 77 16.81 -11.65 -14.01
CA ASN A 77 17.50 -11.55 -15.28
C ASN A 77 17.20 -10.19 -15.98
N ASP A 78 17.78 -9.96 -17.14
CA ASP A 78 17.63 -8.69 -17.87
C ASP A 78 16.20 -8.49 -18.39
N ALA A 79 15.52 -9.55 -18.84
CA ALA A 79 14.12 -9.47 -19.25
C ALA A 79 13.16 -9.14 -18.11
N ASP A 80 13.52 -9.52 -16.87
CA ASP A 80 12.78 -9.09 -15.66
C ASP A 80 12.95 -7.59 -15.46
N LEU A 81 14.18 -7.07 -15.58
CA LEU A 81 14.44 -5.63 -15.46
C LEU A 81 13.68 -4.82 -16.50
N ASP A 82 13.62 -5.29 -17.75
CA ASP A 82 12.89 -4.62 -18.82
C ASP A 82 11.41 -4.47 -18.46
N ARG A 83 10.76 -5.52 -17.94
CA ARG A 83 9.35 -5.47 -17.50
C ARG A 83 9.12 -4.55 -16.31
N ILE A 84 10.02 -4.60 -15.31
CA ILE A 84 9.96 -3.74 -14.14
C ILE A 84 10.15 -2.27 -14.56
N PHE A 85 11.08 -2.00 -15.48
CA PHE A 85 11.32 -0.68 -16.02
C PHE A 85 10.13 -0.14 -16.84
N GLU A 86 9.49 -0.99 -17.63
CA GLU A 86 8.27 -0.63 -18.39
C GLU A 86 7.14 -0.21 -17.44
N ALA A 87 6.91 -0.97 -16.35
CA ALA A 87 5.92 -0.61 -15.34
C ALA A 87 6.27 0.72 -14.66
N LEU A 88 7.52 0.94 -14.27
CA LEU A 88 8.01 2.19 -13.70
C LEU A 88 7.81 3.39 -14.65
N THR A 89 8.09 3.20 -15.93
CA THR A 89 7.92 4.22 -16.97
C THR A 89 6.44 4.55 -17.14
N THR A 90 5.58 3.52 -17.22
CA THR A 90 4.13 3.68 -17.32
C THR A 90 3.54 4.44 -16.14
N MET A 91 3.97 4.14 -14.90
CA MET A 91 3.55 4.91 -13.72
C MET A 91 3.87 6.40 -13.88
N ARG A 92 5.07 6.74 -14.35
CA ARG A 92 5.48 8.12 -14.56
C ARG A 92 4.67 8.82 -15.65
N GLU A 93 4.44 8.15 -16.77
CA GLU A 93 3.67 8.70 -17.91
C GLU A 93 2.18 8.84 -17.58
N GLN A 94 1.65 7.94 -16.77
CA GLN A 94 0.24 7.90 -16.40
C GLN A 94 -0.07 8.58 -15.04
N MET A 95 0.81 9.42 -14.55
CA MET A 95 0.66 10.07 -13.23
C MET A 95 -0.68 10.82 -13.04
N MET A 96 -1.25 11.34 -14.12
CA MET A 96 -2.54 12.02 -14.12
C MET A 96 -3.75 11.08 -14.35
N ASN A 97 -3.51 9.85 -14.76
CA ASN A 97 -4.54 8.83 -14.95
C ASN A 97 -4.46 7.83 -13.79
N LYS A 98 -5.31 8.03 -12.77
CA LYS A 98 -5.31 7.24 -11.55
C LYS A 98 -5.33 5.73 -11.84
N ALA A 99 -6.30 5.24 -12.59
CA ALA A 99 -6.48 3.81 -12.82
C ALA A 99 -5.28 3.18 -13.56
N ALA A 100 -4.72 3.88 -14.55
CA ALA A 100 -3.55 3.40 -15.27
C ALA A 100 -2.28 3.43 -14.42
N ASN A 101 -2.13 4.46 -13.56
CA ASN A 101 -1.02 4.57 -12.62
C ASN A 101 -1.05 3.44 -11.59
N GLU A 102 -2.20 3.17 -10.96
CA GLU A 102 -2.40 2.09 -10.00
C GLU A 102 -2.17 0.70 -10.62
N ALA A 103 -2.62 0.49 -11.84
CA ALA A 103 -2.37 -0.76 -12.55
C ALA A 103 -0.86 -0.97 -12.83
N ALA A 104 -0.14 0.09 -13.16
CA ALA A 104 1.30 0.05 -13.39
C ALA A 104 2.08 -0.15 -12.06
N ASP A 105 1.63 0.47 -10.97
CA ASP A 105 2.16 0.28 -9.62
C ASP A 105 2.02 -1.19 -9.19
N ARG A 106 0.83 -1.75 -9.29
CA ARG A 106 0.60 -3.19 -9.05
C ARG A 106 1.50 -4.06 -9.91
N ALA A 107 1.63 -3.76 -11.20
CA ALA A 107 2.48 -4.51 -12.12
C ALA A 107 3.96 -4.48 -11.70
N PHE A 108 4.47 -3.32 -11.27
CA PHE A 108 5.83 -3.16 -10.76
C PHE A 108 6.12 -4.12 -9.61
N HIS A 109 5.28 -4.16 -8.59
CA HIS A 109 5.42 -5.06 -7.45
C HIS A 109 5.31 -6.54 -7.82
N LEU A 110 4.37 -6.88 -8.72
CA LEU A 110 4.21 -8.25 -9.20
C LEU A 110 5.40 -8.71 -10.04
N TYR A 111 5.98 -7.86 -10.88
CA TYR A 111 7.16 -8.20 -11.68
C TYR A 111 8.40 -8.40 -10.81
N ILE A 112 8.56 -7.63 -9.73
CA ILE A 112 9.60 -7.87 -8.72
C ILE A 112 9.40 -9.24 -8.08
N ALA A 113 8.18 -9.57 -7.65
CA ALA A 113 7.89 -10.88 -7.07
C ALA A 113 8.11 -12.02 -8.09
N GLN A 114 7.73 -11.83 -9.34
CA GLN A 114 7.92 -12.80 -10.42
C GLN A 114 9.40 -13.06 -10.71
N SER A 115 10.25 -12.04 -10.63
CA SER A 115 11.69 -12.15 -10.90
C SER A 115 12.45 -13.01 -9.87
N THR A 116 11.80 -13.35 -8.74
CA THR A 116 12.33 -14.35 -7.79
C THR A 116 12.29 -15.79 -8.32
N GLY A 117 11.50 -16.05 -9.38
CA GLY A 117 11.23 -17.41 -9.87
C GLY A 117 10.34 -18.25 -8.96
N ASN A 118 9.81 -17.67 -7.87
CA ASN A 118 8.99 -18.38 -6.87
C ASN A 118 7.51 -18.01 -7.04
N SER A 119 6.71 -18.93 -7.59
CA SER A 119 5.28 -18.72 -7.83
C SER A 119 4.45 -18.55 -6.56
N VAL A 120 4.90 -19.07 -5.41
CA VAL A 120 4.22 -18.87 -4.12
C VAL A 120 4.39 -17.42 -3.67
N LEU A 121 5.57 -16.83 -3.79
CA LEU A 121 5.80 -15.43 -3.47
C LEU A 121 4.98 -14.50 -4.37
N LEU A 122 4.96 -14.79 -5.69
CA LEU A 122 4.12 -14.04 -6.63
C LEU A 122 2.64 -14.13 -6.26
N GLY A 123 2.14 -15.33 -5.95
CA GLY A 123 0.74 -15.52 -5.53
C GLY A 123 0.41 -14.79 -4.23
N THR A 124 1.35 -14.76 -3.29
CA THR A 124 1.19 -14.04 -2.02
C THR A 124 1.07 -12.53 -2.24
N VAL A 125 1.97 -11.94 -3.04
CA VAL A 125 1.90 -10.50 -3.36
C VAL A 125 0.60 -10.18 -4.11
N SER A 126 0.23 -11.00 -5.12
CA SER A 126 -1.03 -10.80 -5.86
C SER A 126 -2.25 -10.82 -4.93
N ALA A 127 -2.34 -11.79 -4.01
CA ALA A 127 -3.44 -11.87 -3.06
C ALA A 127 -3.51 -10.67 -2.10
N MET A 128 -2.36 -10.13 -1.67
CA MET A 128 -2.32 -8.92 -0.85
C MET A 128 -2.81 -7.69 -1.63
N TRP A 129 -2.42 -7.57 -2.89
CA TRP A 129 -2.90 -6.49 -3.76
C TRP A 129 -4.40 -6.60 -4.06
N ASP A 130 -4.94 -7.81 -4.23
CA ASP A 130 -6.37 -8.03 -4.45
C ASP A 130 -7.20 -7.67 -3.21
N GLN A 131 -6.64 -7.78 -2.00
CA GLN A 131 -7.26 -7.31 -0.75
C GLN A 131 -7.19 -5.79 -0.58
N ALA A 132 -6.25 -5.10 -1.24
CA ALA A 132 -6.10 -3.66 -1.21
C ALA A 132 -7.14 -2.94 -2.11
N GLN A 133 -8.38 -3.39 -2.11
CA GLN A 133 -9.48 -2.86 -2.92
C GLN A 133 -10.72 -2.58 -2.07
N GLY A 134 -11.58 -1.71 -2.57
CA GLY A 134 -12.86 -1.42 -1.97
C GLY A 134 -12.96 -0.04 -1.32
N PRO A 135 -14.16 0.30 -0.78
CA PRO A 135 -14.49 1.67 -0.38
C PRO A 135 -13.59 2.29 0.69
N ILE A 136 -13.01 1.47 1.55
CA ILE A 136 -12.08 1.92 2.61
C ILE A 136 -10.76 2.37 1.99
N TRP A 137 -10.24 1.60 1.03
CA TRP A 137 -9.02 1.95 0.30
C TRP A 137 -9.19 3.20 -0.55
N GLU A 138 -10.30 3.32 -1.28
CA GLU A 138 -10.62 4.51 -2.06
C GLU A 138 -10.65 5.79 -1.21
N LYS A 139 -11.22 5.71 0.00
CA LYS A 139 -11.27 6.85 0.93
C LYS A 139 -9.90 7.19 1.53
N ILE A 140 -9.09 6.19 1.89
CA ILE A 140 -7.72 6.40 2.37
C ILE A 140 -6.91 7.09 1.28
N GLU A 141 -6.97 6.59 0.06
CA GLU A 141 -6.32 7.22 -1.09
C GLU A 141 -6.77 8.66 -1.29
N GLN A 142 -8.07 8.93 -1.30
CA GLN A 142 -8.59 10.31 -1.45
C GLN A 142 -8.08 11.25 -0.36
N HIS A 143 -7.85 10.74 0.84
CA HIS A 143 -7.42 11.55 1.99
C HIS A 143 -5.89 11.77 2.02
N PHE A 144 -5.10 10.83 1.53
CA PHE A 144 -3.64 10.85 1.62
C PHE A 144 -2.93 11.08 0.28
N HIS A 145 -3.60 10.98 -0.87
CA HIS A 145 -2.97 11.16 -2.18
C HIS A 145 -2.82 12.63 -2.57
N THR A 146 -1.83 13.30 -1.99
CA THR A 146 -1.38 14.61 -2.48
C THR A 146 -0.41 14.45 -3.66
N GLN A 147 -0.18 15.53 -4.40
CA GLN A 147 0.78 15.53 -5.51
C GLN A 147 2.21 15.25 -5.01
N GLU A 148 2.55 15.77 -3.82
CA GLU A 148 3.85 15.55 -3.19
C GLU A 148 4.07 14.08 -2.84
N LEU A 149 3.06 13.41 -2.30
CA LEU A 149 3.15 11.98 -1.99
C LEU A 149 3.30 11.11 -3.24
N ARG A 150 2.60 11.45 -4.33
CA ARG A 150 2.81 10.76 -5.62
C ARG A 150 4.22 10.93 -6.16
N GLN A 151 4.79 12.13 -6.05
CA GLN A 151 6.15 12.36 -6.47
C GLN A 151 7.16 11.61 -5.59
N ALA A 152 6.98 11.62 -4.27
CA ALA A 152 7.81 10.85 -3.36
C ALA A 152 7.73 9.34 -3.65
N SER A 153 6.55 8.80 -3.90
CA SER A 153 6.36 7.40 -4.29
C SER A 153 7.11 7.06 -5.59
N GLN A 154 7.12 7.96 -6.58
CA GLN A 154 7.88 7.76 -7.82
C GLN A 154 9.40 7.70 -7.57
N GLU A 155 9.91 8.53 -6.66
CA GLU A 155 11.31 8.52 -6.27
C GLU A 155 11.68 7.22 -5.53
N ASP A 156 10.75 6.71 -4.71
CA ASP A 156 10.92 5.43 -4.03
C ASP A 156 11.00 4.27 -5.02
N HIS A 157 10.08 4.18 -5.97
CA HIS A 157 10.11 3.17 -7.03
C HIS A 157 11.42 3.23 -7.84
N GLN A 158 11.92 4.44 -8.13
CA GLN A 158 13.20 4.61 -8.82
C GLN A 158 14.37 4.09 -7.97
N ARG A 159 14.34 4.30 -6.64
CA ARG A 159 15.36 3.76 -5.71
C ARG A 159 15.35 2.24 -5.68
N ILE A 160 14.15 1.64 -5.62
CA ILE A 160 13.98 0.17 -5.68
C ILE A 160 14.56 -0.37 -6.98
N PHE A 161 14.17 0.20 -8.12
CA PHE A 161 14.67 -0.23 -9.42
C PHE A 161 16.19 -0.11 -9.53
N SER A 162 16.77 0.98 -9.06
CA SER A 162 18.23 1.19 -9.08
C SER A 162 18.98 0.13 -8.27
N ALA A 163 18.45 -0.26 -7.10
CA ALA A 163 19.01 -1.33 -6.29
C ALA A 163 18.90 -2.70 -6.97
N LEU A 164 17.78 -2.97 -7.67
CA LEU A 164 17.62 -4.19 -8.47
C LEU A 164 18.65 -4.23 -9.62
N VAL A 165 18.85 -3.13 -10.34
CA VAL A 165 19.88 -3.03 -11.41
C VAL A 165 21.26 -3.32 -10.85
N ALA A 166 21.59 -2.73 -9.70
CA ALA A 166 22.89 -2.90 -9.03
C ALA A 166 23.09 -4.28 -8.39
N ARG A 167 22.07 -5.15 -8.35
CA ARG A 167 22.07 -6.41 -7.58
C ARG A 167 22.35 -6.20 -6.08
N ASP A 168 21.96 -5.05 -5.56
CA ASP A 168 22.10 -4.68 -4.16
C ASP A 168 20.87 -5.17 -3.37
N ALA A 169 20.99 -6.37 -2.78
CA ALA A 169 19.91 -6.99 -2.03
C ALA A 169 19.50 -6.17 -0.79
N ASP A 170 20.46 -5.62 -0.06
CA ASP A 170 20.18 -4.83 1.14
C ASP A 170 19.58 -3.46 0.77
N GLY A 171 20.10 -2.83 -0.26
CA GLY A 171 19.52 -1.60 -0.82
C GLY A 171 18.09 -1.79 -1.32
N ALA A 172 17.81 -2.90 -2.03
CA ALA A 172 16.47 -3.23 -2.51
C ALA A 172 15.48 -3.46 -1.34
N ARG A 173 15.91 -4.19 -0.29
CA ARG A 173 15.13 -4.39 0.94
C ARG A 173 14.78 -3.06 1.60
N LEU A 174 15.78 -2.21 1.82
CA LEU A 174 15.62 -0.93 2.50
C LEU A 174 14.74 0.04 1.69
N ALA A 175 14.94 0.09 0.37
CA ALA A 175 14.17 0.94 -0.52
C ALA A 175 12.69 0.51 -0.56
N MET A 176 12.40 -0.80 -0.69
CA MET A 176 11.03 -1.32 -0.68
C MET A 176 10.36 -1.10 0.68
N ARG A 177 11.09 -1.28 1.79
CA ARG A 177 10.58 -0.99 3.13
C ARG A 177 10.20 0.48 3.28
N GLY A 178 11.08 1.39 2.91
CA GLY A 178 10.82 2.84 3.01
C GLY A 178 9.66 3.31 2.13
N HIS A 179 9.43 2.64 0.99
CA HIS A 179 8.30 2.89 0.12
C HIS A 179 6.95 2.50 0.74
N LEU A 180 6.91 1.44 1.56
CA LEU A 180 5.70 0.87 2.15
C LEU A 180 5.44 1.35 3.60
N GLU A 181 6.36 2.07 4.24
CA GLU A 181 6.22 2.71 5.56
C GLU A 181 5.55 4.09 5.48
#